data_7e6e7f6563ece3752e3c5ed5ece9008f
#
_entry.id   7e6e7f6563ece3752e3c5ed5ece9008f
#
_cell.length_a   1.000
_cell.length_b   1.000
_cell.length_c   1.000
_cell.angle_alpha   90.00
_cell.angle_beta   90.00
_cell.angle_gamma   90.00
#
_symmetry.space_group_name_H-M   'P 1'
#
loop_
_entity.id
_entity.type
_entity.pdbx_description
1 polymer ?
#
loop_
_entity_poly.entity_id
_entity_poly.type
_entity_poly.pdbx_seq_one_letter_code
_entity_poly.pdbx_strand_id
1 'polypeptide(L)'
;ILLCGNIRTSMAQNNPYVDDKLLHFGFFVGVDLLSYHIQENDDPTQMGLPGFDGHVYHPRTMAIGPGFQVGFITDLRLNRCLNLRFSPALHFGERTITYTSYTLADSLIRGVNCPNNRPNLLTIPISIPIYLKWSAERVNNYRPYVLVGGGVEFECFRDKEKVILHQPFDAFVSAGFGCDFYFRWFKLCPEIKYQIGFVDAHVPISAAEDNDWGVAGGDYFYTNAIKRMTHQKLSIVFNFE
;
A
#
# COMPACT_ATOMS: atom_id res chain seq x y z
N ILE A 1 -31.17 45.48 24.31
CA ILE A 1 -30.27 45.71 23.19
C ILE A 1 -28.93 45.09 23.57
N LEU A 2 -28.70 43.83 23.20
CA LEU A 2 -27.45 43.12 23.38
C LEU A 2 -26.57 43.42 22.15
N LEU A 3 -25.54 44.22 22.33
CA LEU A 3 -24.44 44.35 21.37
C LEU A 3 -23.59 43.05 21.39
N CYS A 4 -23.85 42.14 20.47
CA CYS A 4 -22.89 41.10 20.12
C CYS A 4 -21.75 41.75 19.36
N GLY A 5 -20.70 42.16 20.09
CA GLY A 5 -19.46 42.55 19.51
C GLY A 5 -18.79 41.34 18.83
N ASN A 6 -18.74 41.35 17.51
CA ASN A 6 -17.93 40.44 16.72
C ASN A 6 -16.46 40.72 17.05
N ILE A 7 -15.91 39.99 18.01
CA ILE A 7 -14.47 39.92 18.22
C ILE A 7 -13.92 39.12 17.04
N ARG A 8 -13.56 39.78 15.95
CA ARG A 8 -12.72 39.25 14.93
C ARG A 8 -11.30 39.17 15.53
N THR A 9 -10.96 38.03 16.10
CA THR A 9 -9.56 37.73 16.39
C THR A 9 -8.85 37.69 15.05
N SER A 10 -8.18 38.77 14.70
CA SER A 10 -7.25 38.81 13.57
C SER A 10 -6.03 37.94 13.92
N MET A 11 -6.17 36.66 13.76
CA MET A 11 -5.03 35.74 13.80
C MET A 11 -4.22 35.98 12.53
N ALA A 12 -3.01 36.49 12.68
CA ALA A 12 -2.10 36.68 11.56
C ALA A 12 -1.85 35.32 10.88
N GLN A 13 -2.26 35.21 9.62
CA GLN A 13 -2.02 34.01 8.82
C GLN A 13 -0.50 33.90 8.52
N ASN A 14 0.07 32.74 8.79
CA ASN A 14 1.43 32.44 8.37
C ASN A 14 1.48 32.24 6.85
N ASN A 15 2.44 32.85 6.17
CA ASN A 15 2.66 32.75 4.72
C ASN A 15 1.37 32.90 3.86
N PRO A 16 0.74 34.09 3.81
CA PRO A 16 -0.56 34.26 3.15
C PRO A 16 -0.54 34.01 1.64
N TYR A 17 0.61 34.12 0.98
CA TYR A 17 0.76 33.97 -0.47
C TYR A 17 1.32 32.61 -0.91
N VAL A 18 1.55 31.67 0.01
CA VAL A 18 2.08 30.35 -0.34
C VAL A 18 1.16 29.61 -1.29
N ASP A 19 -0.13 29.66 -1.03
CA ASP A 19 -1.13 28.97 -1.86
C ASP A 19 -1.34 29.60 -3.25
N ASP A 20 -0.77 30.78 -3.52
CA ASP A 20 -0.88 31.46 -4.81
C ASP A 20 0.15 31.01 -5.84
N LYS A 21 1.16 30.29 -5.41
CA LYS A 21 2.18 29.73 -6.31
C LYS A 21 1.57 28.62 -7.18
N LEU A 22 1.99 28.60 -8.45
CA LEU A 22 1.52 27.59 -9.43
C LEU A 22 2.07 26.19 -9.10
N LEU A 23 3.31 26.11 -8.64
CA LEU A 23 4.04 24.88 -8.34
C LEU A 23 4.56 24.90 -6.89
N HIS A 24 4.34 23.79 -6.20
CA HIS A 24 4.92 23.53 -4.90
C HIS A 24 5.76 22.26 -4.99
N PHE A 25 6.87 22.27 -4.29
CA PHE A 25 7.75 21.12 -4.16
C PHE A 25 7.95 20.81 -2.68
N GLY A 26 8.08 19.53 -2.41
CA GLY A 26 8.32 19.07 -1.07
C GLY A 26 8.88 17.66 -1.04
N PHE A 27 9.07 17.16 0.15
CA PHE A 27 9.42 15.77 0.40
C PHE A 27 8.46 15.21 1.46
N PHE A 28 8.40 13.91 1.54
CA PHE A 28 7.58 13.26 2.56
C PHE A 28 8.25 12.03 3.12
N VAL A 29 7.84 11.72 4.33
CA VAL A 29 8.15 10.47 5.01
C VAL A 29 6.85 9.91 5.57
N GLY A 30 6.75 8.59 5.65
CA GLY A 30 5.55 7.97 6.17
C GLY A 30 5.77 6.54 6.63
N VAL A 31 4.77 6.03 7.31
CA VAL A 31 4.68 4.63 7.70
C VAL A 31 3.55 3.96 6.93
N ASP A 32 3.81 2.72 6.52
CA ASP A 32 2.88 1.91 5.76
C ASP A 32 2.49 0.67 6.56
N LEU A 33 1.22 0.29 6.46
CA LEU A 33 0.74 -1.03 6.78
C LEU A 33 0.46 -1.75 5.47
N LEU A 34 1.39 -2.62 5.08
CA LEU A 34 1.33 -3.39 3.85
C LEU A 34 0.51 -4.65 4.09
N SER A 35 -0.43 -4.95 3.20
CA SER A 35 -1.27 -6.13 3.30
C SER A 35 -1.49 -6.76 1.93
N TYR A 36 -1.80 -8.06 1.95
CA TYR A 36 -2.35 -8.76 0.79
C TYR A 36 -3.78 -9.18 1.09
N HIS A 37 -4.65 -8.99 0.12
CA HIS A 37 -5.93 -9.67 0.09
C HIS A 37 -5.78 -10.93 -0.76
N ILE A 38 -5.90 -12.10 -0.11
CA ILE A 38 -5.65 -13.40 -0.72
C ILE A 38 -6.99 -14.12 -0.89
N GLN A 39 -7.22 -14.63 -2.09
CA GLN A 39 -8.30 -15.56 -2.41
C GLN A 39 -7.69 -16.96 -2.51
N GLU A 40 -8.28 -17.88 -1.79
CA GLU A 40 -7.88 -19.30 -1.82
C GLU A 40 -8.28 -19.96 -3.15
N ASN A 41 -7.53 -21.01 -3.52
CA ASN A 41 -7.88 -21.85 -4.66
C ASN A 41 -9.12 -22.69 -4.34
N ASP A 42 -9.99 -22.87 -5.33
CA ASP A 42 -11.23 -23.67 -5.19
C ASP A 42 -10.95 -25.18 -5.09
N ASP A 43 -9.78 -25.64 -5.53
CA ASP A 43 -9.33 -27.03 -5.38
C ASP A 43 -8.26 -27.15 -4.31
N PRO A 44 -8.63 -27.38 -3.04
CA PRO A 44 -7.69 -27.47 -1.95
C PRO A 44 -6.91 -28.79 -1.90
N THR A 45 -7.27 -29.78 -2.71
CA THR A 45 -6.71 -31.13 -2.57
C THR A 45 -5.23 -31.20 -2.92
N GLN A 46 -4.75 -30.29 -3.79
CA GLN A 46 -3.35 -30.21 -4.23
C GLN A 46 -2.75 -31.59 -4.62
N MET A 47 -3.63 -32.57 -4.83
CA MET A 47 -3.27 -33.92 -5.24
C MET A 47 -2.59 -33.89 -6.60
N GLY A 48 -1.46 -34.59 -6.71
CA GLY A 48 -0.72 -34.69 -7.98
C GLY A 48 0.37 -33.64 -8.14
N LEU A 49 0.56 -32.73 -7.19
CA LEU A 49 1.70 -31.85 -7.18
C LEU A 49 2.98 -32.61 -6.75
N PRO A 50 4.16 -32.25 -7.30
CA PRO A 50 5.42 -32.85 -6.90
C PRO A 50 5.68 -32.67 -5.41
N GLY A 51 5.98 -33.77 -4.71
CA GLY A 51 6.31 -33.74 -3.27
C GLY A 51 5.10 -33.62 -2.34
N PHE A 52 3.87 -33.97 -2.81
CA PHE A 52 2.67 -33.98 -1.98
C PHE A 52 2.87 -34.85 -0.72
N ASP A 53 2.79 -34.21 0.45
CA ASP A 53 3.05 -34.81 1.75
C ASP A 53 1.77 -35.25 2.50
N GLY A 54 0.60 -35.13 1.86
CA GLY A 54 -0.71 -35.44 2.44
C GLY A 54 -1.32 -34.28 3.24
N HIS A 55 -0.70 -33.10 3.24
CA HIS A 55 -1.20 -31.89 3.86
C HIS A 55 -1.82 -30.95 2.84
N VAL A 56 -2.91 -30.27 3.22
CA VAL A 56 -3.54 -29.20 2.46
C VAL A 56 -3.25 -27.88 3.13
N TYR A 57 -2.75 -26.91 2.37
CA TYR A 57 -2.32 -25.62 2.86
C TYR A 57 -3.35 -24.53 2.56
N HIS A 58 -3.78 -23.82 3.58
CA HIS A 58 -4.74 -22.72 3.48
C HIS A 58 -4.07 -21.39 3.84
N PRO A 59 -3.94 -20.45 2.90
CA PRO A 59 -3.39 -19.14 3.21
C PRO A 59 -4.39 -18.32 4.05
N ARG A 60 -3.93 -17.59 5.04
CA ARG A 60 -4.76 -16.58 5.70
C ARG A 60 -4.99 -15.39 4.79
N THR A 61 -6.24 -14.95 4.73
CA THR A 61 -6.70 -13.87 3.85
C THR A 61 -6.07 -12.51 4.09
N MET A 62 -5.40 -12.30 5.21
CA MET A 62 -4.72 -11.04 5.51
C MET A 62 -3.34 -11.29 6.12
N ALA A 63 -2.34 -10.75 5.45
CA ALA A 63 -0.99 -10.65 5.98
C ALA A 63 -0.66 -9.16 6.12
N ILE A 64 -0.46 -8.68 7.34
CA ILE A 64 -0.13 -7.28 7.61
C ILE A 64 1.33 -7.20 8.00
N GLY A 65 2.09 -6.35 7.30
CA GLY A 65 3.47 -6.04 7.63
C GLY A 65 3.70 -4.54 7.76
N PRO A 66 4.55 -4.10 8.70
CA PRO A 66 4.95 -2.72 8.80
C PRO A 66 5.92 -2.35 7.68
N GLY A 67 5.84 -1.11 7.23
CA GLY A 67 6.75 -0.53 6.26
C GLY A 67 6.93 0.95 6.52
N PHE A 68 7.84 1.56 5.78
CA PHE A 68 8.02 2.99 5.73
C PHE A 68 8.21 3.45 4.28
N GLN A 69 7.90 4.71 4.04
CA GLN A 69 8.02 5.31 2.72
C GLN A 69 8.71 6.66 2.79
N VAL A 70 9.44 6.97 1.72
CA VAL A 70 10.04 8.28 1.50
C VAL A 70 9.81 8.69 0.04
N GLY A 71 9.64 9.97 -0.20
CA GLY A 71 9.45 10.42 -1.57
C GLY A 71 9.43 11.94 -1.71
N PHE A 72 9.13 12.36 -2.94
CA PHE A 72 9.03 13.77 -3.30
C PHE A 72 7.60 14.11 -3.67
N ILE A 73 7.24 15.37 -3.48
CA ILE A 73 5.94 15.91 -3.87
C ILE A 73 6.14 17.05 -4.84
N THR A 74 5.29 17.05 -5.85
CA THR A 74 5.09 18.17 -6.76
C THR A 74 3.60 18.43 -6.86
N ASP A 75 3.14 19.58 -6.37
CA ASP A 75 1.75 20.02 -6.47
C ASP A 75 1.62 21.11 -7.54
N LEU A 76 0.84 20.84 -8.57
CA LEU A 76 0.45 21.80 -9.59
C LEU A 76 -0.94 22.33 -9.27
N ARG A 77 -1.05 23.65 -9.03
CA ARG A 77 -2.32 24.31 -8.79
C ARG A 77 -3.12 24.45 -10.08
N LEU A 78 -4.29 23.82 -10.14
CA LEU A 78 -5.23 23.95 -11.26
C LEU A 78 -6.25 25.08 -11.00
N ASN A 79 -6.73 25.14 -9.74
CA ASN A 79 -7.71 26.15 -9.31
C ASN A 79 -7.50 26.45 -7.81
N ARG A 80 -8.29 27.37 -7.25
CA ARG A 80 -8.24 27.73 -5.82
C ARG A 80 -8.44 26.56 -4.87
N CYS A 81 -9.27 25.57 -5.27
CA CYS A 81 -9.59 24.40 -4.45
C CYS A 81 -9.02 23.10 -5.01
N LEU A 82 -8.42 23.11 -6.21
CA LEU A 82 -8.04 21.90 -6.92
C LEU A 82 -6.57 21.93 -7.33
N ASN A 83 -5.82 20.91 -6.92
CA ASN A 83 -4.42 20.73 -7.26
C ASN A 83 -4.22 19.33 -7.87
N LEU A 84 -3.31 19.23 -8.81
CA LEU A 84 -2.79 17.97 -9.33
C LEU A 84 -1.49 17.67 -8.60
N ARG A 85 -1.45 16.56 -7.86
CA ARG A 85 -0.28 16.14 -7.08
C ARG A 85 0.40 14.94 -7.73
N PHE A 86 1.69 15.05 -7.93
CA PHE A 86 2.57 13.97 -8.32
C PHE A 86 3.50 13.66 -7.14
N SER A 87 3.51 12.41 -6.66
CA SER A 87 4.26 12.06 -5.45
C SER A 87 4.94 10.69 -5.53
N PRO A 88 6.01 10.59 -6.35
CA PRO A 88 6.77 9.34 -6.43
C PRO A 88 7.37 8.98 -5.08
N ALA A 89 7.27 7.70 -4.72
CA ALA A 89 7.69 7.16 -3.44
C ALA A 89 8.48 5.87 -3.59
N LEU A 90 9.44 5.71 -2.70
CA LEU A 90 10.13 4.46 -2.43
C LEU A 90 9.60 3.90 -1.12
N HIS A 91 9.13 2.66 -1.15
CA HIS A 91 8.60 1.97 0.02
C HIS A 91 9.57 0.87 0.45
N PHE A 92 9.65 0.67 1.75
CA PHE A 92 10.42 -0.39 2.37
C PHE A 92 9.53 -1.12 3.35
N GLY A 93 9.35 -2.40 3.17
CA GLY A 93 8.49 -3.15 4.07
C GLY A 93 8.66 -4.64 3.94
N GLU A 94 8.09 -5.33 4.90
CA GLU A 94 8.04 -6.76 4.95
C GLU A 94 6.59 -7.21 5.03
N ARG A 95 6.22 -8.22 4.26
CA ARG A 95 4.89 -8.81 4.29
C ARG A 95 5.03 -10.28 4.68
N THR A 96 4.23 -10.71 5.64
CA THR A 96 4.25 -12.08 6.12
C THR A 96 2.93 -12.75 5.78
N ILE A 97 2.98 -13.85 5.01
CA ILE A 97 1.79 -14.67 4.74
C ILE A 97 1.81 -15.85 5.71
N THR A 98 0.71 -16.09 6.40
CA THR A 98 0.58 -17.22 7.34
C THR A 98 -0.28 -18.30 6.72
N TYR A 99 0.22 -19.53 6.69
CA TYR A 99 -0.51 -20.71 6.24
C TYR A 99 -0.95 -21.56 7.42
N THR A 100 -2.12 -22.16 7.29
CA THR A 100 -2.60 -23.25 8.15
C THR A 100 -2.65 -24.51 7.32
N SER A 101 -2.15 -25.64 7.84
CA SER A 101 -2.26 -26.92 7.15
C SER A 101 -3.18 -27.86 7.90
N TYR A 102 -3.86 -28.70 7.14
CA TYR A 102 -4.70 -29.78 7.64
C TYR A 102 -4.32 -31.07 6.94
N THR A 103 -4.31 -32.18 7.66
CA THR A 103 -4.15 -33.50 7.04
C THR A 103 -5.43 -33.89 6.31
N LEU A 104 -5.33 -34.53 5.16
CA LEU A 104 -6.50 -35.03 4.40
C LEU A 104 -7.39 -35.97 5.24
N ALA A 105 -6.80 -36.68 6.21
CA ALA A 105 -7.51 -37.58 7.13
C ALA A 105 -8.25 -36.84 8.23
N ASP A 106 -7.81 -35.65 8.60
CA ASP A 106 -8.37 -34.83 9.69
C ASP A 106 -9.06 -33.59 9.12
N SER A 107 -10.01 -33.77 8.23
CA SER A 107 -10.79 -32.66 7.67
C SER A 107 -11.58 -31.84 8.70
N LEU A 108 -11.41 -32.12 9.98
CA LEU A 108 -12.20 -31.53 11.05
C LEU A 108 -11.43 -30.92 12.23
N ILE A 109 -10.14 -31.19 12.44
CA ILE A 109 -9.54 -30.76 13.70
C ILE A 109 -8.02 -30.47 13.59
N ARG A 110 -7.66 -29.18 13.77
CA ARG A 110 -6.36 -28.61 14.12
C ARG A 110 -5.33 -28.45 13.02
N GLY A 111 -5.10 -27.17 12.72
CA GLY A 111 -3.95 -26.75 11.94
C GLY A 111 -2.64 -27.18 12.60
N VAL A 112 -1.82 -27.88 11.86
CA VAL A 112 -0.45 -28.20 12.25
C VAL A 112 0.43 -27.03 11.81
N ASN A 113 1.36 -26.61 12.68
CA ASN A 113 2.33 -25.58 12.30
C ASN A 113 3.24 -26.12 11.22
N CYS A 114 3.13 -25.58 10.02
CA CYS A 114 4.01 -25.92 8.91
C CYS A 114 5.42 -25.39 9.17
N PRO A 115 6.48 -26.09 8.76
CA PRO A 115 7.87 -25.67 8.96
C PRO A 115 8.16 -24.27 8.37
N ASN A 116 7.52 -23.89 7.25
CA ASN A 116 7.63 -22.59 6.59
C ASN A 116 6.34 -21.78 6.67
N ASN A 117 5.67 -21.83 7.80
CA ASN A 117 4.36 -21.25 8.03
C ASN A 117 4.28 -19.72 7.82
N ARG A 118 5.43 -19.03 7.74
CA ARG A 118 5.49 -17.56 7.64
C ARG A 118 6.58 -17.13 6.67
N PRO A 119 6.38 -17.27 5.37
CA PRO A 119 7.31 -16.70 4.41
C PRO A 119 7.28 -15.18 4.52
N ASN A 120 8.43 -14.62 4.86
CA ASN A 120 8.64 -13.18 4.93
C ASN A 120 9.06 -12.68 3.54
N LEU A 121 8.31 -11.72 3.03
CA LEU A 121 8.53 -11.12 1.73
C LEU A 121 9.02 -9.68 1.92
N LEU A 122 10.34 -9.50 1.87
CA LEU A 122 10.91 -8.15 1.81
C LEU A 122 10.58 -7.54 0.46
N THR A 123 9.96 -6.38 0.47
CA THR A 123 9.53 -5.66 -0.72
C THR A 123 10.08 -4.26 -0.72
N ILE A 124 10.60 -3.81 -1.87
CA ILE A 124 11.07 -2.45 -2.07
C ILE A 124 10.44 -1.90 -3.35
N PRO A 125 9.14 -1.60 -3.34
CA PRO A 125 8.46 -1.08 -4.50
C PRO A 125 8.67 0.43 -4.67
N ILE A 126 8.73 0.86 -5.92
CA ILE A 126 8.65 2.26 -6.33
C ILE A 126 7.23 2.52 -6.82
N SER A 127 6.54 3.45 -6.19
CA SER A 127 5.22 3.90 -6.61
C SER A 127 5.30 5.24 -7.35
N ILE A 128 4.48 5.38 -8.40
CA ILE A 128 4.37 6.59 -9.21
C ILE A 128 2.90 6.97 -9.30
N PRO A 129 2.34 7.61 -8.26
CA PRO A 129 0.95 8.03 -8.22
C PRO A 129 0.74 9.44 -8.76
N ILE A 130 -0.46 9.66 -9.28
CA ILE A 130 -1.00 10.98 -9.61
C ILE A 130 -2.31 11.13 -8.85
N TYR A 131 -2.44 12.21 -8.07
CA TYR A 131 -3.62 12.51 -7.27
C TYR A 131 -4.26 13.81 -7.67
N LEU A 132 -5.57 13.83 -7.57
CA LEU A 132 -6.36 15.05 -7.57
C LEU A 132 -6.62 15.43 -6.10
N LYS A 133 -6.05 16.54 -5.66
CA LYS A 133 -6.19 17.08 -4.30
C LYS A 133 -7.26 18.15 -4.32
N TRP A 134 -8.35 17.92 -3.59
CA TRP A 134 -9.41 18.91 -3.40
C TRP A 134 -9.34 19.48 -1.98
N SER A 135 -9.00 20.74 -1.89
CA SER A 135 -8.79 21.45 -0.63
C SER A 135 -9.95 22.37 -0.32
N ALA A 136 -10.36 22.41 0.94
CA ALA A 136 -11.32 23.39 1.44
C ALA A 136 -10.70 24.81 1.48
N GLU A 137 -11.48 25.80 1.82
CA GLU A 137 -10.96 27.13 2.10
C GLU A 137 -10.08 27.10 3.36
N ARG A 138 -9.01 27.88 3.32
CA ARG A 138 -8.09 28.01 4.43
C ARG A 138 -8.74 28.76 5.59
N VAL A 139 -8.74 28.14 6.76
CA VAL A 139 -9.20 28.75 8.02
C VAL A 139 -7.97 28.97 8.91
N ASN A 140 -7.60 30.23 9.11
CA ASN A 140 -6.38 30.59 9.84
C ASN A 140 -5.12 29.93 9.29
N ASN A 141 -4.56 28.95 10.01
CA ASN A 141 -3.32 28.25 9.68
C ASN A 141 -3.53 26.76 9.37
N TYR A 142 -4.76 26.35 9.06
CA TYR A 142 -5.05 24.98 8.65
C TYR A 142 -6.02 24.95 7.45
N ARG A 143 -5.85 23.94 6.60
CA ARG A 143 -6.64 23.74 5.39
C ARG A 143 -6.85 22.23 5.18
N PRO A 144 -8.03 21.69 5.51
CA PRO A 144 -8.33 20.28 5.26
C PRO A 144 -8.51 20.02 3.77
N TYR A 145 -8.17 18.81 3.35
CA TYR A 145 -8.33 18.36 1.97
C TYR A 145 -8.57 16.85 1.88
N VAL A 146 -9.13 16.47 0.76
CA VAL A 146 -9.22 15.08 0.33
C VAL A 146 -8.43 14.89 -0.95
N LEU A 147 -7.93 13.69 -1.15
CA LEU A 147 -7.21 13.32 -2.35
C LEU A 147 -7.71 11.97 -2.88
N VAL A 148 -7.76 11.88 -4.18
CA VAL A 148 -8.10 10.65 -4.89
C VAL A 148 -7.22 10.56 -6.12
N GLY A 149 -6.74 9.37 -6.43
CA GLY A 149 -5.87 9.17 -7.57
C GLY A 149 -5.54 7.73 -7.78
N GLY A 150 -4.56 7.51 -8.62
CA GLY A 150 -4.05 6.19 -8.93
C GLY A 150 -2.65 6.28 -9.52
N GLY A 151 -2.06 5.14 -9.73
CA GLY A 151 -0.71 5.07 -10.26
C GLY A 151 -0.28 3.65 -10.51
N VAL A 152 1.00 3.53 -10.72
CA VAL A 152 1.68 2.26 -10.94
C VAL A 152 2.73 2.03 -9.86
N GLU A 153 2.94 0.79 -9.54
CA GLU A 153 3.93 0.35 -8.56
C GLU A 153 4.82 -0.71 -9.20
N PHE A 154 6.13 -0.55 -9.07
CA PHE A 154 7.13 -1.46 -9.61
C PHE A 154 7.95 -2.04 -8.46
N GLU A 155 8.01 -3.37 -8.38
CA GLU A 155 8.85 -4.07 -7.41
C GLU A 155 10.29 -4.13 -7.92
N CYS A 156 11.21 -3.45 -7.23
CA CYS A 156 12.62 -3.34 -7.64
C CYS A 156 13.45 -4.53 -7.18
N PHE A 157 13.13 -5.09 -6.02
CA PHE A 157 13.88 -6.22 -5.46
C PHE A 157 13.02 -7.48 -5.50
N ARG A 158 13.41 -8.37 -6.36
CA ARG A 158 12.76 -9.63 -6.60
C ARG A 158 13.73 -10.77 -6.32
N ASP A 159 13.47 -11.48 -5.25
CA ASP A 159 14.22 -12.67 -4.91
C ASP A 159 13.57 -13.86 -5.62
N LYS A 160 14.33 -14.49 -6.50
CA LYS A 160 13.86 -15.63 -7.32
C LYS A 160 13.75 -16.92 -6.53
N GLU A 161 14.36 -17.00 -5.35
CA GLU A 161 14.39 -18.19 -4.49
C GLU A 161 13.24 -18.19 -3.45
N LYS A 162 12.30 -17.26 -3.54
CA LYS A 162 11.20 -17.17 -2.58
C LYS A 162 10.08 -18.14 -2.89
N VAL A 163 9.44 -18.58 -1.82
CA VAL A 163 8.29 -19.49 -1.78
C VAL A 163 7.12 -19.01 -2.63
N ILE A 164 6.95 -17.69 -2.79
CA ILE A 164 5.88 -17.08 -3.57
C ILE A 164 6.47 -16.06 -4.52
N LEU A 165 6.19 -16.25 -5.80
CA LEU A 165 6.61 -15.35 -6.85
C LEU A 165 5.58 -14.23 -7.03
N HIS A 166 6.08 -12.98 -7.13
CA HIS A 166 5.27 -11.81 -7.38
C HIS A 166 5.44 -11.29 -8.79
N GLN A 167 4.37 -10.75 -9.35
CA GLN A 167 4.48 -9.90 -10.53
C GLN A 167 5.18 -8.59 -10.14
N PRO A 168 6.12 -8.10 -10.99
CA PRO A 168 6.89 -6.90 -10.68
C PRO A 168 6.09 -5.59 -10.85
N PHE A 169 4.91 -5.65 -11.43
CA PHE A 169 4.10 -4.50 -11.78
C PHE A 169 2.72 -4.61 -11.16
N ASP A 170 2.27 -3.52 -10.53
CA ASP A 170 0.89 -3.36 -10.07
C ASP A 170 0.35 -1.99 -10.49
N ALA A 171 -0.93 -1.94 -10.79
CA ALA A 171 -1.69 -0.72 -10.98
C ALA A 171 -2.68 -0.55 -9.83
N PHE A 172 -2.78 0.64 -9.28
CA PHE A 172 -3.58 0.88 -8.09
C PHE A 172 -4.41 2.15 -8.16
N VAL A 173 -5.46 2.20 -7.34
CA VAL A 173 -6.11 3.44 -6.94
C VAL A 173 -5.90 3.69 -5.46
N SER A 174 -5.92 4.95 -5.10
CA SER A 174 -5.77 5.38 -3.72
C SER A 174 -6.65 6.59 -3.43
N ALA A 175 -7.20 6.60 -2.23
CA ALA A 175 -7.93 7.72 -1.70
C ALA A 175 -7.40 8.06 -0.31
N GLY A 176 -7.52 9.32 0.08
CA GLY A 176 -7.05 9.75 1.37
C GLY A 176 -7.58 11.11 1.77
N PHE A 177 -7.25 11.48 2.97
CA PHE A 177 -7.55 12.80 3.51
C PHE A 177 -6.36 13.32 4.32
N GLY A 178 -6.25 14.64 4.41
CA GLY A 178 -5.19 15.30 5.13
C GLY A 178 -5.57 16.71 5.52
N CYS A 179 -4.63 17.37 6.18
CA CYS A 179 -4.78 18.75 6.56
C CYS A 179 -3.44 19.49 6.40
N ASP A 180 -3.46 20.59 5.66
CA ASP A 180 -2.30 21.47 5.54
C ASP A 180 -2.22 22.35 6.80
N PHE A 181 -1.11 22.30 7.52
CA PHE A 181 -0.78 23.17 8.64
C PHE A 181 0.32 24.16 8.23
N TYR A 182 0.02 25.45 8.31
CA TYR A 182 0.93 26.51 7.88
C TYR A 182 1.77 27.01 9.04
N PHE A 183 3.05 26.60 9.05
CA PHE A 183 4.04 27.14 9.95
C PHE A 183 4.73 28.36 9.33
N ARG A 184 5.55 29.03 10.10
CA ARG A 184 6.25 30.23 9.64
C ARG A 184 7.24 29.95 8.49
N TRP A 185 7.86 28.76 8.48
CA TRP A 185 8.93 28.41 7.58
C TRP A 185 8.60 27.31 6.58
N PHE A 186 7.62 26.50 6.88
CA PHE A 186 7.23 25.34 6.06
C PHE A 186 5.74 25.04 6.26
N LYS A 187 5.20 24.23 5.37
CA LYS A 187 3.86 23.68 5.47
C LYS A 187 3.99 22.19 5.79
N LEU A 188 3.35 21.74 6.86
CA LEU A 188 3.25 20.34 7.25
C LEU A 188 1.87 19.81 6.86
N CYS A 189 1.85 18.71 6.10
CA CYS A 189 0.60 18.12 5.63
C CYS A 189 0.53 16.64 6.04
N PRO A 190 0.04 16.31 7.24
CA PRO A 190 -0.27 14.94 7.59
C PRO A 190 -1.41 14.41 6.73
N GLU A 191 -1.24 13.19 6.21
CA GLU A 191 -2.18 12.49 5.35
C GLU A 191 -2.38 11.05 5.80
N ILE A 192 -3.61 10.56 5.67
CA ILE A 192 -3.92 9.14 5.76
C ILE A 192 -4.43 8.72 4.40
N LYS A 193 -3.80 7.70 3.81
CA LYS A 193 -4.11 7.19 2.46
C LYS A 193 -4.38 5.70 2.52
N TYR A 194 -5.39 5.26 1.78
CA TYR A 194 -5.67 3.85 1.55
C TYR A 194 -5.54 3.54 0.07
N GLN A 195 -4.79 2.50 -0.25
CA GLN A 195 -4.47 2.07 -1.61
C GLN A 195 -4.96 0.65 -1.84
N ILE A 196 -5.53 0.40 -3.03
CA ILE A 196 -5.95 -0.92 -3.49
C ILE A 196 -5.32 -1.17 -4.85
N GLY A 197 -4.55 -2.26 -4.97
CA GLY A 197 -4.03 -2.76 -6.24
C GLY A 197 -5.07 -3.59 -6.98
N PHE A 198 -5.01 -3.58 -8.29
CA PHE A 198 -5.93 -4.30 -9.18
C PHE A 198 -5.29 -5.47 -9.89
N VAL A 199 -3.97 -5.43 -10.07
CA VAL A 199 -3.25 -6.50 -10.76
C VAL A 199 -3.12 -7.68 -9.81
N ASP A 200 -3.26 -8.87 -10.37
CA ASP A 200 -2.99 -10.09 -9.62
C ASP A 200 -1.48 -10.20 -9.40
N ALA A 201 -1.07 -10.08 -8.15
CA ALA A 201 0.34 -10.21 -7.78
C ALA A 201 0.83 -11.66 -7.80
N HIS A 202 -0.07 -12.64 -7.87
CA HIS A 202 0.26 -14.05 -7.88
C HIS A 202 0.74 -14.50 -9.27
N VAL A 203 1.83 -15.25 -9.30
CA VAL A 203 2.33 -15.91 -10.52
C VAL A 203 2.02 -17.40 -10.40
N PRO A 204 1.15 -17.96 -11.26
CA PRO A 204 0.85 -19.39 -11.23
C PRO A 204 2.07 -20.23 -11.60
N ILE A 205 2.13 -21.48 -11.12
CA ILE A 205 3.26 -22.40 -11.32
C ILE A 205 3.60 -22.59 -12.79
N SER A 206 2.60 -22.77 -13.66
CA SER A 206 2.81 -22.96 -15.09
C SER A 206 3.57 -21.78 -15.74
N ALA A 207 3.24 -20.55 -15.35
CA ALA A 207 3.93 -19.36 -15.84
C ALA A 207 5.35 -19.22 -15.25
N ALA A 208 5.57 -19.77 -14.05
CA ALA A 208 6.88 -19.76 -13.41
C ALA A 208 7.85 -20.73 -14.09
N GLU A 209 7.38 -21.90 -14.51
CA GLU A 209 8.17 -22.89 -15.24
C GLU A 209 8.62 -22.36 -16.62
N ASP A 210 7.69 -21.73 -17.34
CA ASP A 210 7.97 -21.17 -18.68
C ASP A 210 8.99 -20.02 -18.66
N ASN A 211 9.12 -19.34 -17.52
CA ASN A 211 10.00 -18.15 -17.38
C ASN A 211 11.32 -18.45 -16.64
N ASP A 212 11.70 -19.72 -16.46
CA ASP A 212 12.93 -20.13 -15.73
C ASP A 212 12.99 -19.57 -14.29
N TRP A 213 11.83 -19.41 -13.69
CA TRP A 213 11.66 -18.94 -12.31
C TRP A 213 11.54 -20.16 -11.41
N GLY A 214 12.68 -20.75 -11.04
CA GLY A 214 12.69 -21.94 -10.22
C GLY A 214 12.01 -21.74 -8.87
N VAL A 215 10.82 -22.31 -8.74
CA VAL A 215 10.22 -22.54 -7.43
C VAL A 215 10.92 -23.78 -6.85
N ALA A 216 11.57 -23.64 -5.70
CA ALA A 216 12.25 -24.77 -5.06
C ALA A 216 11.24 -25.90 -4.76
N GLY A 217 11.65 -27.14 -5.03
CA GLY A 217 10.76 -28.31 -5.04
C GLY A 217 10.18 -28.71 -3.67
N GLY A 218 9.42 -27.90 -3.06
CA GLY A 218 8.69 -28.10 -1.81
C GLY A 218 7.75 -26.93 -1.55
N ASP A 219 7.91 -25.86 -2.33
CA ASP A 219 7.18 -24.61 -2.13
C ASP A 219 5.96 -24.51 -3.05
N TYR A 220 5.75 -25.49 -3.95
CA TYR A 220 4.60 -25.56 -4.86
C TYR A 220 3.26 -25.53 -4.15
N PHE A 221 3.17 -26.12 -2.96
CA PHE A 221 1.94 -26.20 -2.19
C PHE A 221 1.48 -24.82 -1.74
N TYR A 222 2.40 -23.96 -1.33
CA TYR A 222 2.10 -22.61 -0.87
C TYR A 222 1.59 -21.73 -2.01
N THR A 223 2.24 -21.81 -3.17
CA THR A 223 1.86 -21.05 -4.35
C THR A 223 0.52 -21.53 -4.92
N ASN A 224 0.32 -22.86 -5.03
CA ASN A 224 -0.90 -23.43 -5.59
C ASN A 224 -2.15 -23.23 -4.69
N ALA A 225 -1.97 -22.98 -3.40
CA ALA A 225 -3.05 -22.66 -2.47
C ALA A 225 -3.67 -21.28 -2.73
N ILE A 226 -3.00 -20.42 -3.50
CA ILE A 226 -3.43 -19.06 -3.79
C ILE A 226 -4.03 -19.01 -5.20
N LYS A 227 -5.29 -18.57 -5.32
CA LYS A 227 -5.96 -18.31 -6.58
C LYS A 227 -5.66 -16.92 -7.11
N ARG A 228 -5.72 -15.93 -6.22
CA ARG A 228 -5.49 -14.52 -6.53
C ARG A 228 -4.97 -13.77 -5.32
N MET A 229 -4.06 -12.83 -5.56
CA MET A 229 -3.48 -12.01 -4.52
C MET A 229 -3.42 -10.55 -4.98
N THR A 230 -4.04 -9.64 -4.23
CA THR A 230 -4.03 -8.20 -4.54
C THR A 230 -3.39 -7.41 -3.41
N HIS A 231 -2.68 -6.34 -3.78
CA HIS A 231 -2.03 -5.44 -2.83
C HIS A 231 -3.03 -4.52 -2.16
N GLN A 232 -2.87 -4.35 -0.84
CA GLN A 232 -3.56 -3.31 -0.08
C GLN A 232 -2.54 -2.60 0.80
N LYS A 233 -2.70 -1.29 0.96
CA LYS A 233 -1.78 -0.49 1.75
C LYS A 233 -2.53 0.64 2.45
N LEU A 234 -2.32 0.76 3.76
CA LEU A 234 -2.75 1.90 4.55
C LEU A 234 -1.50 2.69 4.94
N SER A 235 -1.47 3.97 4.62
CA SER A 235 -0.31 4.83 4.81
C SER A 235 -0.66 6.03 5.67
N ILE A 236 0.23 6.37 6.60
CA ILE A 236 0.23 7.64 7.33
C ILE A 236 1.48 8.39 6.91
N VAL A 237 1.30 9.55 6.28
CA VAL A 237 2.36 10.30 5.60
C VAL A 237 2.44 11.71 6.16
N PHE A 238 3.65 12.20 6.35
CA PHE A 238 3.94 13.56 6.74
C PHE A 238 4.67 14.25 5.60
N ASN A 239 4.00 15.19 4.95
CA ASN A 239 4.54 15.95 3.84
C ASN A 239 5.06 17.29 4.34
N PHE A 240 6.20 17.69 3.80
CA PHE A 240 6.90 18.95 4.10
C PHE A 240 7.05 19.74 2.80
N GLU A 241 6.31 20.84 2.70
CA GLU A 241 6.30 21.74 1.54
C GLU A 241 6.77 23.16 1.89
#